data_cac4d195329bb72b7eecc3d5023a28f9
#
_entry.id   cac4d195329bb72b7eecc3d5023a28f9
#
_cell.length_a   1.000
_cell.length_b   1.000
_cell.length_c   1.000
_cell.angle_alpha   90.00
_cell.angle_beta   90.00
_cell.angle_gamma   90.00
#
_symmetry.space_group_name_H-M   'P 1'
#
loop_
_entity.id
_entity.type
_entity.pdbx_description
1 polymer ?
#
loop_
_entity_poly.entity_id
_entity_poly.type
_entity_poly.pdbx_seq_one_letter_code
_entity_poly.pdbx_strand_id
1 'polypeptide(L)'
;MAGAATVITYTRGSTYVRNLISGAGASATYAHGLVGRIEVGGHSYDTVERMDGYVCMQGGETYANSTIYWHKHYTYVINPWLGKDAEATKKKNILFHKGSRPSHFEGCVGVGKLVGDELTEGAATFLKIWELAGGAKGVKTGHIVVTVKVVGAMKALSACTAHGAG
;
A
#
# COMPACT_ATOMS: atom_id res chain seq x y z
N MET A 1 22.35 -21.78 2.79
CA MET A 1 21.47 -21.30 3.86
C MET A 1 20.54 -20.22 3.31
N ALA A 2 19.26 -20.46 3.38
CA ALA A 2 18.32 -19.39 3.00
C ALA A 2 18.42 -18.25 4.02
N GLY A 3 18.66 -17.04 3.58
CA GLY A 3 18.63 -15.86 4.43
C GLY A 3 17.22 -15.64 4.98
N ALA A 4 17.11 -14.81 6.01
CA ALA A 4 15.82 -14.37 6.49
C ALA A 4 15.08 -13.61 5.37
N ALA A 5 13.77 -13.73 5.32
CA ALA A 5 12.95 -12.99 4.37
C ALA A 5 13.13 -11.48 4.60
N THR A 6 13.14 -10.73 3.51
CA THR A 6 13.17 -9.26 3.57
C THR A 6 12.00 -8.75 4.37
N VAL A 7 12.25 -7.86 5.31
CA VAL A 7 11.21 -7.23 6.12
C VAL A 7 10.80 -5.90 5.48
N ILE A 8 9.51 -5.76 5.26
CA ILE A 8 8.90 -4.52 4.79
C ILE A 8 8.08 -3.97 5.95
N THR A 9 8.40 -2.76 6.40
CA THR A 9 7.67 -2.12 7.50
C THR A 9 6.76 -1.06 6.92
N TYR A 10 5.45 -1.24 7.11
CA TYR A 10 4.42 -0.27 6.73
C TYR A 10 3.93 0.46 7.97
N THR A 11 4.15 1.78 8.01
CA THR A 11 3.77 2.62 9.14
C THR A 11 2.69 3.61 8.71
N ARG A 12 1.53 3.54 9.37
CA ARG A 12 0.43 4.47 9.15
C ARG A 12 0.70 5.80 9.84
N GLY A 13 0.47 6.90 9.12
CA GLY A 13 0.59 8.26 9.66
C GLY A 13 -0.72 8.79 10.21
N SER A 14 -0.84 10.12 10.24
CA SER A 14 -2.01 10.82 10.80
C SER A 14 -2.54 11.94 9.89
N THR A 15 -2.12 11.97 8.64
CA THR A 15 -2.66 12.89 7.64
C THR A 15 -3.40 12.12 6.56
N TYR A 16 -4.32 12.79 5.87
CA TYR A 16 -5.07 12.18 4.77
C TYR A 16 -4.99 13.05 3.52
N VAL A 17 -5.16 12.41 2.39
CA VAL A 17 -5.43 13.03 1.09
C VAL A 17 -6.82 12.61 0.64
N ARG A 18 -7.42 13.35 -0.28
CA ARG A 18 -8.73 12.99 -0.83
C ARG A 18 -8.83 13.34 -2.30
N ASN A 19 -9.73 12.65 -3.00
CA ASN A 19 -10.11 13.05 -4.34
C ASN A 19 -11.63 12.97 -4.51
N LEU A 20 -12.17 13.83 -5.35
CA LEU A 20 -13.59 13.84 -5.66
C LEU A 20 -13.99 12.59 -6.43
N ILE A 21 -15.04 11.89 -5.98
CA ILE A 21 -15.62 10.75 -6.68
C ILE A 21 -16.82 11.20 -7.50
N SER A 22 -17.73 11.97 -6.89
CA SER A 22 -18.95 12.42 -7.53
C SER A 22 -19.55 13.65 -6.86
N GLY A 23 -20.43 14.35 -7.56
CA GLY A 23 -21.14 15.50 -7.03
C GLY A 23 -20.32 16.78 -7.01
N ALA A 24 -20.90 17.81 -6.41
CA ALA A 24 -20.28 19.12 -6.25
C ALA A 24 -20.86 19.82 -5.02
N GLY A 25 -20.11 20.76 -4.44
CA GLY A 25 -20.54 21.52 -3.26
C GLY A 25 -20.92 20.63 -2.10
N ALA A 26 -22.09 20.86 -1.50
CA ALA A 26 -22.57 20.09 -0.34
C ALA A 26 -22.88 18.62 -0.63
N SER A 27 -23.07 18.27 -1.90
CA SER A 27 -23.34 16.88 -2.32
C SER A 27 -22.09 16.16 -2.82
N ALA A 28 -20.91 16.76 -2.69
CA ALA A 28 -19.66 16.15 -3.12
C ALA A 28 -19.31 14.93 -2.27
N THR A 29 -18.94 13.85 -2.93
CA THR A 29 -18.45 12.62 -2.29
C THR A 29 -16.97 12.45 -2.60
N TYR A 30 -16.18 12.18 -1.58
CA TYR A 30 -14.73 12.04 -1.69
C TYR A 30 -14.27 10.65 -1.29
N ALA A 31 -13.22 10.18 -1.94
CA ALA A 31 -12.42 9.08 -1.45
C ALA A 31 -11.29 9.64 -0.57
N HIS A 32 -11.07 9.03 0.58
CA HIS A 32 -10.04 9.45 1.53
C HIS A 32 -8.95 8.40 1.64
N GLY A 33 -7.71 8.85 1.71
CA GLY A 33 -6.55 7.99 1.86
C GLY A 33 -5.67 8.43 3.01
N LEU A 34 -5.37 7.49 3.92
CA LEU A 34 -4.44 7.71 5.01
C LEU A 34 -3.01 7.68 4.47
N VAL A 35 -2.26 8.74 4.75
CA VAL A 35 -0.85 8.84 4.34
C VAL A 35 0.00 8.07 5.35
N GLY A 36 0.95 7.32 4.85
CA GLY A 36 1.90 6.56 5.66
C GLY A 36 3.22 6.40 4.92
N ARG A 37 4.03 5.47 5.39
CA ARG A 37 5.32 5.18 4.78
C ARG A 37 5.58 3.69 4.79
N ILE A 38 6.33 3.24 3.80
CA ILE A 38 6.83 1.87 3.72
C ILE A 38 8.36 1.92 3.66
N GLU A 39 9.02 1.03 4.40
CA GLU A 39 10.48 0.91 4.43
C GLU A 39 10.92 -0.46 3.97
N VAL A 40 11.88 -0.49 3.06
CA VAL A 40 12.48 -1.72 2.52
C VAL A 40 13.97 -1.48 2.32
N GLY A 41 14.82 -2.29 2.93
CA GLY A 41 16.27 -2.24 2.69
C GLY A 41 16.89 -0.86 2.90
N GLY A 42 16.45 -0.10 3.88
CA GLY A 42 16.94 1.24 4.15
C GLY A 42 16.34 2.34 3.26
N HIS A 43 15.46 1.97 2.32
CA HIS A 43 14.72 2.92 1.47
C HIS A 43 13.31 3.12 2.01
N SER A 44 12.79 4.33 1.84
CA SER A 44 11.48 4.71 2.36
C SER A 44 10.66 5.36 1.24
N TYR A 45 9.38 4.98 1.17
CA TYR A 45 8.45 5.49 0.15
C TYR A 45 7.15 5.92 0.81
N ASP A 46 6.42 6.80 0.15
CA ASP A 46 5.12 7.27 0.62
C ASP A 46 4.03 6.25 0.29
N THR A 47 3.03 6.17 1.16
CA THR A 47 1.87 5.30 0.96
C THR A 47 0.58 6.09 1.13
N VAL A 48 -0.46 5.61 0.45
CA VAL A 48 -1.84 6.07 0.63
C VAL A 48 -2.73 4.84 0.75
N GLU A 49 -3.40 4.69 1.88
CA GLU A 49 -4.31 3.57 2.14
C GLU A 49 -5.76 4.06 2.16
N ARG A 50 -6.66 3.40 1.41
CA ARG A 50 -8.08 3.78 1.38
C ARG A 50 -8.70 3.67 2.77
N MET A 51 -9.36 4.74 3.22
CA MET A 51 -9.99 4.81 4.55
C MET A 51 -11.44 4.33 4.53
N ASP A 52 -12.30 5.01 4.03
CA ASP A 52 -13.77 4.88 3.79
C ASP A 52 -14.45 3.53 4.14
N GLY A 53 -14.07 2.90 5.26
CA GLY A 53 -14.69 1.67 5.74
C GLY A 53 -14.26 0.38 5.05
N TYR A 54 -13.25 0.41 4.21
CA TYR A 54 -12.70 -0.80 3.59
C TYR A 54 -11.93 -1.66 4.59
N VAL A 55 -11.94 -2.97 4.36
CA VAL A 55 -11.15 -3.91 5.17
C VAL A 55 -9.67 -3.64 4.93
N CYS A 56 -8.90 -3.58 5.99
CA CYS A 56 -7.48 -3.28 5.93
C CYS A 56 -6.68 -4.23 6.81
N MET A 57 -5.36 -4.20 6.64
CA MET A 57 -4.45 -4.92 7.52
C MET A 57 -4.53 -4.36 8.94
N GLN A 58 -4.34 -5.23 9.94
CA GLN A 58 -4.40 -4.85 11.34
C GLN A 58 -3.08 -4.24 11.81
N GLY A 59 -3.14 -3.12 12.51
CA GLY A 59 -1.98 -2.53 13.17
C GLY A 59 -1.42 -3.47 14.24
N GLY A 60 -0.10 -3.55 14.33
CA GLY A 60 0.59 -4.45 15.24
C GLY A 60 0.76 -5.87 14.72
N GLU A 61 0.14 -6.22 13.61
CA GLU A 61 0.24 -7.54 13.00
C GLU A 61 1.48 -7.66 12.12
N THR A 62 1.99 -8.89 12.04
CA THR A 62 3.06 -9.26 11.13
C THR A 62 2.51 -10.29 10.14
N TYR A 63 2.62 -9.99 8.87
CA TYR A 63 2.18 -10.85 7.78
C TYR A 63 3.38 -11.56 7.18
N ALA A 64 3.78 -12.67 7.82
CA ALA A 64 4.79 -13.56 7.29
C ALA A 64 4.25 -14.26 6.04
N ASN A 65 5.14 -14.62 5.14
CA ASN A 65 4.78 -15.24 3.86
C ASN A 65 3.94 -14.33 2.95
N SER A 66 4.06 -13.02 3.11
CA SER A 66 3.60 -12.08 2.10
C SER A 66 4.41 -12.30 0.82
N THR A 67 3.84 -11.99 -0.33
CA THR A 67 4.50 -12.25 -1.61
C THR A 67 4.55 -11.02 -2.48
N ILE A 68 5.67 -10.85 -3.19
CA ILE A 68 5.79 -9.87 -4.27
C ILE A 68 5.77 -10.65 -5.57
N TYR A 69 4.95 -10.20 -6.52
CA TYR A 69 4.86 -10.81 -7.85
C TYR A 69 4.40 -9.79 -8.89
N TRP A 70 4.55 -10.14 -10.18
CA TRP A 70 4.07 -9.32 -11.28
C TRP A 70 2.58 -9.52 -11.51
N HIS A 71 1.84 -8.43 -11.43
CA HIS A 71 0.40 -8.39 -11.73
C HIS A 71 0.18 -7.71 -13.08
N LYS A 72 -0.60 -8.32 -13.95
CA LYS A 72 -0.80 -7.81 -15.31
C LYS A 72 -1.37 -6.39 -15.41
N HIS A 73 -2.12 -5.95 -14.39
CA HIS A 73 -2.71 -4.60 -14.37
C HIS A 73 -1.89 -3.58 -13.57
N TYR A 74 -1.14 -4.03 -12.55
CA TYR A 74 -0.51 -3.14 -11.59
C TYR A 74 1.01 -3.17 -11.58
N THR A 75 1.65 -3.94 -12.45
CA THR A 75 3.08 -4.26 -12.36
C THR A 75 3.40 -5.08 -11.10
N TYR A 76 4.54 -4.89 -10.43
CA TYR A 76 4.80 -5.62 -9.20
C TYR A 76 3.85 -5.16 -8.10
N VAL A 77 3.36 -6.11 -7.32
CA VAL A 77 2.46 -5.88 -6.19
C VAL A 77 2.98 -6.63 -4.97
N ILE A 78 2.55 -6.21 -3.78
CA ILE A 78 2.77 -6.96 -2.55
C ILE A 78 1.43 -7.48 -2.08
N ASN A 79 1.32 -8.79 -1.89
CA ASN A 79 0.12 -9.43 -1.38
C ASN A 79 0.37 -9.96 0.04
N PRO A 80 -0.12 -9.27 1.08
CA PRO A 80 0.13 -9.67 2.46
C PRO A 80 -0.69 -10.87 2.92
N TRP A 81 -1.76 -11.23 2.23
CA TRP A 81 -2.71 -12.24 2.66
C TRP A 81 -2.41 -13.64 2.17
N LEU A 82 -1.61 -13.78 1.12
CA LEU A 82 -1.43 -15.05 0.42
C LEU A 82 -0.93 -16.18 1.33
N GLY A 83 -0.13 -15.86 2.33
CA GLY A 83 0.38 -16.83 3.27
C GLY A 83 -0.48 -17.05 4.51
N LYS A 84 -1.50 -16.24 4.74
CA LYS A 84 -2.39 -16.35 5.91
C LYS A 84 -3.70 -17.06 5.58
N ASP A 85 -4.36 -16.62 4.51
CA ASP A 85 -5.66 -17.13 4.13
C ASP A 85 -5.92 -16.84 2.65
N ALA A 86 -5.76 -17.84 1.83
CA ALA A 86 -5.95 -17.71 0.38
C ALA A 86 -7.39 -17.35 0.01
N GLU A 87 -8.39 -17.81 0.79
CA GLU A 87 -9.79 -17.45 0.55
C GLU A 87 -10.05 -15.99 0.91
N ALA A 88 -9.50 -15.51 1.99
CA ALA A 88 -9.59 -14.10 2.36
C ALA A 88 -8.93 -13.21 1.30
N THR A 89 -7.80 -13.64 0.73
CA THR A 89 -7.12 -12.94 -0.35
C THR A 89 -8.02 -12.81 -1.58
N LYS A 90 -8.67 -13.89 -1.98
CA LYS A 90 -9.59 -13.88 -3.11
C LYS A 90 -10.78 -12.96 -2.88
N LYS A 91 -11.34 -12.96 -1.68
CA LYS A 91 -12.52 -12.17 -1.33
C LYS A 91 -12.20 -10.69 -1.13
N LYS A 92 -11.08 -10.38 -0.50
CA LYS A 92 -10.71 -9.01 -0.12
C LYS A 92 -9.85 -8.31 -1.17
N ASN A 93 -9.07 -9.07 -1.92
CA ASN A 93 -8.18 -8.56 -2.98
C ASN A 93 -7.35 -7.35 -2.53
N ILE A 94 -6.82 -7.40 -1.31
CA ILE A 94 -6.03 -6.33 -0.72
C ILE A 94 -4.58 -6.48 -1.15
N LEU A 95 -4.07 -5.47 -1.83
CA LEU A 95 -2.71 -5.43 -2.35
C LEU A 95 -2.07 -4.08 -2.03
N PHE A 96 -0.75 -4.07 -1.95
CA PHE A 96 0.01 -2.85 -2.18
C PHE A 96 0.25 -2.78 -3.69
N HIS A 97 -0.23 -1.73 -4.34
CA HIS A 97 -0.08 -1.58 -5.78
C HIS A 97 0.08 -0.13 -6.20
N LYS A 98 0.46 0.10 -7.44
CA LYS A 98 0.57 1.46 -7.99
C LYS A 98 -0.81 2.10 -8.17
N GLY A 99 -0.83 3.41 -8.14
CA GLY A 99 -2.01 4.23 -8.35
C GLY A 99 -1.69 5.65 -7.92
N SER A 100 -2.58 6.58 -8.16
CA SER A 100 -2.30 7.98 -7.84
C SER A 100 -3.24 8.58 -6.79
N ARG A 101 -4.51 8.18 -6.75
CA ARG A 101 -5.53 8.80 -5.90
C ARG A 101 -6.20 7.79 -4.98
N PRO A 102 -6.73 8.23 -3.83
CA PRO A 102 -7.45 7.32 -2.91
C PRO A 102 -8.51 6.44 -3.58
N SER A 103 -9.25 6.96 -4.56
CA SER A 103 -10.27 6.20 -5.27
C SER A 103 -9.73 5.02 -6.08
N HIS A 104 -8.41 4.97 -6.35
CA HIS A 104 -7.76 3.85 -7.02
C HIS A 104 -7.50 2.66 -6.09
N PHE A 105 -7.67 2.84 -4.78
CA PHE A 105 -7.30 1.84 -3.77
C PHE A 105 -8.51 1.35 -2.98
N GLU A 106 -9.39 0.59 -3.59
CA GLU A 106 -10.58 0.01 -2.91
C GLU A 106 -10.15 -1.08 -1.92
N GLY A 107 -9.76 -0.66 -0.71
CA GLY A 107 -9.22 -1.53 0.32
C GLY A 107 -7.74 -1.82 0.20
N CYS A 108 -7.07 -1.25 -0.80
CA CYS A 108 -5.65 -1.45 -1.08
C CYS A 108 -4.79 -0.29 -0.57
N VAL A 109 -3.47 -0.46 -0.69
CA VAL A 109 -2.48 0.54 -0.32
C VAL A 109 -1.67 0.92 -1.55
N GLY A 110 -1.66 2.21 -1.88
CA GLY A 110 -0.79 2.75 -2.92
C GLY A 110 0.60 3.03 -2.38
N VAL A 111 1.61 2.85 -3.20
CA VAL A 111 3.00 3.13 -2.85
C VAL A 111 3.65 3.94 -3.97
N GLY A 112 4.42 4.95 -3.61
CA GLY A 112 5.13 5.77 -4.57
C GLY A 112 5.74 6.99 -3.91
N LYS A 113 5.74 8.10 -4.62
CA LYS A 113 6.15 9.40 -4.12
C LYS A 113 4.94 10.32 -4.08
N LEU A 114 4.60 10.83 -2.91
CA LEU A 114 3.47 11.73 -2.75
C LEU A 114 3.86 13.15 -3.18
N VAL A 115 3.16 13.66 -4.18
CA VAL A 115 3.33 15.03 -4.68
C VAL A 115 1.96 15.70 -4.62
N GLY A 116 1.80 16.71 -3.76
CA GLY A 116 0.49 17.27 -3.47
C GLY A 116 -0.40 16.18 -2.86
N ASP A 117 -1.53 15.91 -3.48
CA ASP A 117 -2.50 14.92 -3.02
C ASP A 117 -2.47 13.62 -3.83
N GLU A 118 -1.45 13.42 -4.67
CA GLU A 118 -1.35 12.26 -5.55
C GLU A 118 -0.02 11.53 -5.39
N LEU A 119 -0.08 10.20 -5.48
CA LEU A 119 1.11 9.37 -5.59
C LEU A 119 1.62 9.38 -7.03
N THR A 120 2.92 9.43 -7.18
CA THR A 120 3.64 9.37 -8.46
C THR A 120 4.68 8.26 -8.40
N GLU A 121 5.26 7.91 -9.54
CA GLU A 121 6.38 6.96 -9.64
C GLU A 121 6.09 5.56 -9.08
N GLY A 122 4.82 5.14 -9.07
CA GLY A 122 4.44 3.85 -8.47
C GLY A 122 5.11 2.65 -9.12
N ALA A 123 5.10 2.59 -10.45
CA ALA A 123 5.72 1.46 -11.17
C ALA A 123 7.23 1.38 -10.91
N ALA A 124 7.93 2.51 -10.94
CA ALA A 124 9.37 2.56 -10.66
C ALA A 124 9.67 2.19 -9.20
N THR A 125 8.83 2.63 -8.28
CA THR A 125 8.95 2.31 -6.85
C THR A 125 8.81 0.81 -6.62
N PHE A 126 7.78 0.16 -7.20
CA PHE A 126 7.59 -1.28 -7.04
C PHE A 126 8.69 -2.11 -7.72
N LEU A 127 9.23 -1.64 -8.84
CA LEU A 127 10.41 -2.28 -9.44
C LEU A 127 11.58 -2.24 -8.46
N LYS A 128 11.81 -1.12 -7.80
CA LYS A 128 12.88 -0.97 -6.81
C LYS A 128 12.65 -1.89 -5.60
N ILE A 129 11.42 -1.98 -5.11
CA ILE A 129 11.07 -2.87 -3.99
C ILE A 129 11.33 -4.33 -4.38
N TRP A 130 10.95 -4.74 -5.60
CA TRP A 130 11.22 -6.07 -6.14
C TRP A 130 12.73 -6.38 -6.11
N GLU A 131 13.55 -5.45 -6.60
CA GLU A 131 15.01 -5.60 -6.61
C GLU A 131 15.59 -5.64 -5.19
N LEU A 132 15.12 -4.77 -4.29
CA LEU A 132 15.57 -4.74 -2.89
C LEU A 132 15.22 -6.03 -2.15
N ALA A 133 14.14 -6.69 -2.53
CA ALA A 133 13.74 -7.97 -1.97
C ALA A 133 14.46 -9.17 -2.61
N GLY A 134 15.34 -8.93 -3.57
CA GLY A 134 16.15 -9.96 -4.23
C GLY A 134 15.70 -10.35 -5.63
N GLY A 135 14.70 -9.66 -6.19
CA GLY A 135 14.20 -9.91 -7.53
C GLY A 135 15.14 -9.40 -8.62
N ALA A 136 15.25 -10.11 -9.72
CA ALA A 136 16.03 -9.68 -10.87
C ALA A 136 15.25 -8.65 -11.69
N LYS A 137 15.94 -7.62 -12.14
CA LYS A 137 15.36 -6.56 -12.95
C LYS A 137 14.78 -7.12 -14.25
N GLY A 138 13.54 -6.75 -14.53
CA GLY A 138 12.86 -7.15 -15.75
C GLY A 138 12.24 -8.55 -15.73
N VAL A 139 12.49 -9.33 -14.68
CA VAL A 139 11.89 -10.67 -14.53
C VAL A 139 10.45 -10.51 -14.02
N LYS A 140 9.50 -11.06 -14.77
CA LYS A 140 8.05 -10.96 -14.48
C LYS A 140 7.45 -12.29 -14.04
N THR A 141 8.28 -13.29 -13.78
CA THR A 141 7.86 -14.62 -13.34
C THR A 141 8.32 -14.88 -11.93
N GLY A 142 7.60 -15.77 -11.25
CA GLY A 142 7.96 -16.16 -9.88
C GLY A 142 7.44 -15.20 -8.82
N HIS A 143 7.71 -15.58 -7.60
CA HIS A 143 7.27 -14.89 -6.40
C HIS A 143 8.45 -14.70 -5.46
N ILE A 144 8.48 -13.59 -4.72
CA ILE A 144 9.43 -13.41 -3.62
C ILE A 144 8.64 -13.36 -2.33
N VAL A 145 9.01 -14.20 -1.37
CA VAL A 145 8.40 -14.20 -0.04
C VAL A 145 9.06 -13.12 0.81
N VAL A 146 8.23 -12.28 1.41
CA VAL A 146 8.67 -11.20 2.30
C VAL A 146 7.83 -11.21 3.57
N THR A 147 8.28 -10.49 4.58
CA THR A 147 7.51 -10.27 5.81
C THR A 147 7.05 -8.81 5.84
N VAL A 148 5.75 -8.59 5.93
CA VAL A 148 5.18 -7.24 6.07
C VAL A 148 4.79 -7.02 7.52
N LYS A 149 5.37 -6.01 8.15
CA LYS A 149 5.00 -5.55 9.50
C LYS A 149 4.16 -4.29 9.38
N VAL A 150 3.00 -4.28 10.01
CA VAL A 150 2.10 -3.14 10.02
C VAL A 150 2.19 -2.41 11.36
N VAL A 151 2.57 -1.15 11.33
CA VAL A 151 2.72 -0.30 12.51
C VAL A 151 1.63 0.76 12.49
N GLY A 152 0.85 0.82 13.56
CA GLY A 152 -0.25 1.78 13.70
C GLY A 152 -1.58 1.26 13.18
N ALA A 153 -2.64 1.53 13.93
CA ALA A 153 -4.00 1.18 13.55
C ALA A 153 -4.53 2.12 12.47
N MET A 154 -5.50 1.66 11.68
CA MET A 154 -6.26 2.54 10.80
C MET A 154 -6.98 3.60 11.66
N LYS A 155 -6.81 4.86 11.30
CA LYS A 155 -7.42 5.98 12.01
C LYS A 155 -8.73 6.39 11.35
N ALA A 156 -9.68 6.86 12.16
CA ALA A 156 -10.87 7.52 11.64
C ALA A 156 -10.49 8.86 11.03
N LEU A 157 -11.23 9.30 10.02
CA LEU A 157 -11.00 10.58 9.34
C LEU A 157 -10.95 11.75 10.33
N SER A 158 -11.84 11.74 11.34
CA SER A 158 -11.90 12.76 12.39
C SER A 158 -10.63 12.83 13.25
N ALA A 159 -9.83 11.77 13.28
CA ALA A 159 -8.56 11.72 14.02
C ALA A 159 -7.36 12.14 13.16
N CYS A 160 -7.59 12.58 11.92
CA CYS A 160 -6.54 12.94 10.98
C CYS A 160 -6.65 14.39 10.55
N THR A 161 -5.54 14.95 10.09
CA THR A 161 -5.50 16.28 9.47
C THR A 161 -5.22 16.14 7.97
N ALA A 162 -5.67 17.12 7.18
CA ALA A 162 -5.41 17.12 5.76
C ALA A 162 -3.89 17.23 5.49
N HIS A 163 -3.40 16.44 4.55
CA HIS A 163 -2.01 16.48 4.14
C HIS A 163 -1.69 17.86 3.52
N GLY A 164 -0.58 18.45 3.94
CA GLY A 164 -0.19 19.78 3.45
C GLY A 164 -0.92 20.94 4.07
N ALA A 165 -1.87 20.73 4.99
CA ALA A 165 -2.48 21.77 5.79
C ALA A 165 -1.53 22.11 6.94
N GLY A 166 -0.62 22.98 6.70
CA GLY A 166 0.38 23.41 7.68
C GLY A 166 0.06 24.71 8.30
#